data_b810d9b07f7ac1ab0473781bfc977e71
#
_entry.id   b810d9b07f7ac1ab0473781bfc977e71
#
_cell.length_a   1.000
_cell.length_b   1.000
_cell.length_c   1.000
_cell.angle_alpha   90.00
_cell.angle_beta   90.00
_cell.angle_gamma   90.00
#
_symmetry.space_group_name_H-M   'P 1'
#
loop_
_entity.id
_entity.type
_entity.pdbx_description
1 polymer ?
#
loop_
_entity_poly.entity_id
_entity_poly.type
_entity_poly.pdbx_seq_one_letter_code
_entity_poly.pdbx_strand_id
1 'polypeptide(L)'
;MGQKNKKTQMQLLDLTGSWQLTKKGSASFKPVVAHVPGGVHPALIAAGIIPDISSLSLPDSFSWISKTTWVFERPFFVDAKLLSHDIIDIEFDGIDTYAEVKLNGTTILNTDNMFKTWKTEVKELLKIGENTLTVEIAPATPTNNPDEIKKARY
;
A
#
# COMPACT_ATOMS: atom_id res chain seq x y z
N MET A 1 28.44 -36.78 15.88
CA MET A 1 27.05 -36.40 15.52
C MET A 1 27.09 -35.03 14.84
N GLY A 2 26.97 -35.02 13.52
CA GLY A 2 26.98 -33.76 12.77
C GLY A 2 25.68 -33.01 12.96
N GLN A 3 25.71 -31.83 13.59
CA GLN A 3 24.65 -30.84 13.47
C GLN A 3 24.65 -30.40 12.01
N LYS A 4 23.66 -30.89 11.24
CA LYS A 4 23.35 -30.30 9.95
C LYS A 4 22.84 -28.87 10.23
N ASN A 5 23.68 -27.88 9.98
CA ASN A 5 23.23 -26.50 9.84
C ASN A 5 22.12 -26.47 8.77
N LYS A 6 20.88 -26.50 9.19
CA LYS A 6 19.75 -26.08 8.34
C LYS A 6 20.04 -24.65 7.95
N LYS A 7 20.62 -24.41 6.77
CA LYS A 7 20.58 -23.10 6.15
C LYS A 7 19.11 -22.69 6.13
N THR A 8 18.76 -21.69 6.91
CA THR A 8 17.42 -21.09 6.91
C THR A 8 17.22 -20.52 5.52
N GLN A 9 16.45 -21.22 4.68
CA GLN A 9 16.20 -20.80 3.31
C GLN A 9 15.14 -19.72 3.34
N MET A 10 15.53 -18.46 3.08
CA MET A 10 14.61 -17.34 2.96
C MET A 10 13.74 -17.52 1.70
N GLN A 11 12.43 -17.41 1.86
CA GLN A 11 11.47 -17.37 0.77
C GLN A 11 10.94 -15.95 0.62
N LEU A 12 10.86 -15.45 -0.60
CA LEU A 12 10.35 -14.13 -0.92
C LEU A 12 9.10 -14.27 -1.77
N LEU A 13 8.02 -13.59 -1.37
CA LEU A 13 6.83 -13.38 -2.19
C LEU A 13 6.77 -11.92 -2.60
N ASP A 14 6.94 -11.65 -3.90
CA ASP A 14 6.89 -10.30 -4.45
C ASP A 14 5.44 -9.86 -4.68
N LEU A 15 5.05 -8.77 -4.02
CA LEU A 15 3.72 -8.15 -4.14
C LEU A 15 3.71 -6.92 -5.04
N THR A 16 4.80 -6.63 -5.76
CA THR A 16 4.82 -5.59 -6.80
C THR A 16 3.96 -5.98 -8.01
N GLY A 17 3.68 -5.05 -8.87
CA GLY A 17 2.90 -5.27 -10.09
C GLY A 17 1.54 -4.62 -10.03
N SER A 18 0.51 -5.30 -10.54
CA SER A 18 -0.83 -4.74 -10.67
C SER A 18 -1.63 -4.84 -9.37
N TRP A 19 -2.13 -3.69 -8.94
CA TRP A 19 -3.04 -3.53 -7.82
C TRP A 19 -4.34 -2.91 -8.30
N GLN A 20 -5.42 -3.05 -7.54
CA GLN A 20 -6.64 -2.27 -7.74
C GLN A 20 -6.56 -0.96 -6.98
N LEU A 21 -6.95 0.14 -7.64
CA LEU A 21 -7.05 1.46 -7.05
C LEU A 21 -8.50 1.91 -7.04
N THR A 22 -8.99 2.29 -5.88
CA THR A 22 -10.33 2.84 -5.69
C THR A 22 -10.29 4.14 -4.90
N LYS A 23 -11.37 4.90 -4.99
CA LYS A 23 -11.61 6.10 -4.20
C LYS A 23 -12.44 5.71 -2.98
N LYS A 24 -11.92 5.96 -1.77
CA LYS A 24 -12.63 5.64 -0.53
C LYS A 24 -13.96 6.38 -0.45
N GLY A 25 -15.01 5.65 -0.08
CA GLY A 25 -16.34 6.21 0.11
C GLY A 25 -17.09 6.59 -1.17
N SER A 26 -16.62 6.18 -2.35
CA SER A 26 -17.28 6.44 -3.62
C SER A 26 -17.69 5.15 -4.32
N ALA A 27 -18.97 4.80 -4.21
CA ALA A 27 -19.52 3.63 -4.90
C ALA A 27 -19.57 3.81 -6.43
N SER A 28 -19.55 5.04 -6.92
CA SER A 28 -19.59 5.36 -8.36
C SER A 28 -18.21 5.29 -9.01
N PHE A 29 -17.14 5.34 -8.24
CA PHE A 29 -15.78 5.22 -8.78
C PHE A 29 -15.47 3.76 -9.07
N LYS A 30 -15.31 3.42 -10.34
CA LYS A 30 -14.94 2.05 -10.74
C LYS A 30 -13.46 1.81 -10.45
N PRO A 31 -13.09 0.64 -9.88
CA PRO A 31 -11.70 0.30 -9.67
C PRO A 31 -10.87 0.40 -10.96
N VAL A 32 -9.67 0.95 -10.85
CA VAL A 32 -8.71 1.00 -11.95
C VAL A 32 -7.44 0.26 -11.56
N VAL A 33 -6.65 -0.13 -12.56
CA VAL A 33 -5.37 -0.79 -12.32
C VAL A 33 -4.32 0.26 -11.97
N ALA A 34 -3.60 0.03 -10.88
CA ALA A 34 -2.40 0.78 -10.51
C ALA A 34 -1.19 -0.14 -10.46
N HIS A 35 -0.06 0.30 -10.97
CA HIS A 35 1.19 -0.43 -10.86
C HIS A 35 1.94 0.00 -9.60
N VAL A 36 2.42 -0.98 -8.84
CA VAL A 36 3.24 -0.78 -7.65
C VAL A 36 4.62 -1.39 -7.91
N PRO A 37 5.73 -0.66 -7.72
CA PRO A 37 5.80 0.76 -7.34
C PRO A 37 5.19 1.70 -8.39
N GLY A 38 4.54 2.76 -7.90
CA GLY A 38 3.85 3.75 -8.71
C GLY A 38 2.89 4.58 -7.87
N GLY A 39 2.11 5.42 -8.51
CA GLY A 39 1.23 6.36 -7.82
C GLY A 39 -0.17 6.44 -8.43
N VAL A 40 -0.99 7.29 -7.80
CA VAL A 40 -2.37 7.53 -8.21
C VAL A 40 -2.44 8.19 -9.59
N HIS A 41 -1.66 9.23 -9.83
CA HIS A 41 -1.72 9.97 -11.10
C HIS A 41 -1.45 9.11 -12.33
N PRO A 42 -0.36 8.31 -12.39
CA PRO A 42 -0.13 7.40 -13.51
C PRO A 42 -1.29 6.42 -13.73
N ALA A 43 -1.90 5.92 -12.66
CA ALA A 43 -3.03 5.00 -12.77
C ALA A 43 -4.27 5.67 -13.37
N LEU A 44 -4.57 6.91 -12.95
CA LEU A 44 -5.70 7.68 -13.48
C LEU A 44 -5.48 8.09 -14.94
N ILE A 45 -4.25 8.42 -15.33
CA ILE A 45 -3.89 8.70 -16.73
C ILE A 45 -4.09 7.45 -17.58
N ALA A 46 -3.56 6.32 -17.16
CA ALA A 46 -3.69 5.05 -17.88
C ALA A 46 -5.15 4.59 -18.03
N ALA A 47 -6.00 4.91 -17.04
CA ALA A 47 -7.43 4.64 -17.08
C ALA A 47 -8.25 5.66 -17.92
N GLY A 48 -7.61 6.71 -18.42
CA GLY A 48 -8.29 7.78 -19.19
C GLY A 48 -9.17 8.70 -18.35
N ILE A 49 -8.99 8.71 -17.02
CA ILE A 49 -9.76 9.55 -16.10
C ILE A 49 -9.25 10.99 -16.09
N ILE A 50 -7.93 11.15 -16.19
CA ILE A 50 -7.27 12.44 -16.36
C ILE A 50 -6.36 12.42 -17.59
N PRO A 51 -6.15 13.58 -18.25
CA PRO A 51 -5.27 13.67 -19.41
C PRO A 51 -3.80 13.50 -19.01
N ASP A 52 -3.00 13.00 -19.95
CA ASP A 52 -1.54 13.01 -19.82
C ASP A 52 -1.01 14.42 -20.07
N ILE A 53 -0.69 15.11 -19.00
CA ILE A 53 -0.09 16.46 -19.05
C ILE A 53 1.36 16.38 -18.55
N SER A 54 2.18 15.70 -19.32
CA SER A 54 3.58 15.42 -18.95
C SER A 54 4.47 16.67 -18.81
N SER A 55 3.98 17.86 -19.18
CA SER A 55 4.78 19.10 -19.20
C SER A 55 4.18 20.29 -18.46
N LEU A 56 2.99 20.18 -17.90
CA LEU A 56 2.30 21.27 -17.23
C LEU A 56 1.77 20.83 -15.87
N SER A 57 1.65 21.78 -14.92
CA SER A 57 0.95 21.55 -13.65
C SER A 57 -0.49 21.14 -13.93
N LEU A 58 -1.00 20.17 -13.16
CA LEU A 58 -2.42 19.78 -13.25
C LEU A 58 -3.30 20.99 -13.01
N PRO A 59 -4.32 21.23 -13.86
CA PRO A 59 -5.30 22.28 -13.60
C PRO A 59 -5.97 22.12 -12.23
N ASP A 60 -6.44 23.24 -11.66
CA ASP A 60 -7.15 23.24 -10.37
C ASP A 60 -8.38 22.30 -10.35
N SER A 61 -8.97 22.04 -11.53
CA SER A 61 -10.06 21.06 -11.69
C SER A 61 -9.71 19.64 -11.27
N PHE A 62 -8.41 19.30 -11.18
CA PHE A 62 -7.92 18.00 -10.69
C PHE A 62 -7.42 18.03 -9.24
N SER A 63 -7.61 19.14 -8.52
CA SER A 63 -7.20 19.26 -7.10
C SER A 63 -7.88 18.25 -6.18
N TRP A 64 -9.02 17.69 -6.61
CA TRP A 64 -9.75 16.65 -5.88
C TRP A 64 -8.89 15.38 -5.65
N ILE A 65 -7.93 15.10 -6.54
CA ILE A 65 -7.07 13.92 -6.43
C ILE A 65 -6.26 13.97 -5.13
N SER A 66 -5.65 15.12 -4.82
CA SER A 66 -4.85 15.30 -3.61
C SER A 66 -5.68 15.38 -2.33
N LYS A 67 -6.99 15.59 -2.45
CA LYS A 67 -7.94 15.66 -1.33
C LYS A 67 -8.67 14.35 -1.08
N THR A 68 -8.38 13.33 -1.85
CA THR A 68 -9.05 12.03 -1.81
C THR A 68 -8.22 11.03 -1.01
N THR A 69 -8.88 10.21 -0.20
CA THR A 69 -8.28 8.99 0.34
C THR A 69 -8.34 7.90 -0.73
N TRP A 70 -7.19 7.40 -1.11
CA TRP A 70 -7.03 6.36 -2.12
C TRP A 70 -6.79 5.00 -1.48
N VAL A 71 -7.40 3.98 -2.05
CA VAL A 71 -7.30 2.60 -1.56
C VAL A 71 -6.66 1.74 -2.63
N PHE A 72 -5.47 1.24 -2.32
CA PHE A 72 -4.77 0.22 -3.10
C PHE A 72 -5.07 -1.14 -2.50
N GLU A 73 -5.51 -2.08 -3.31
CA GLU A 73 -5.84 -3.44 -2.87
C GLU A 73 -5.19 -4.48 -3.76
N ARG A 74 -4.61 -5.49 -3.14
CA ARG A 74 -4.01 -6.62 -3.82
C ARG A 74 -4.40 -7.93 -3.15
N PRO A 75 -5.15 -8.80 -3.83
CA PRO A 75 -5.25 -10.20 -3.44
C PRO A 75 -3.95 -10.94 -3.79
N PHE A 76 -3.53 -11.84 -2.92
CA PHE A 76 -2.37 -12.69 -3.14
C PHE A 76 -2.57 -14.05 -2.50
N PHE A 77 -1.87 -15.06 -3.03
CA PHE A 77 -2.01 -16.43 -2.61
C PHE A 77 -0.83 -16.86 -1.72
N VAL A 78 -1.16 -17.49 -0.60
CA VAL A 78 -0.18 -18.08 0.33
C VAL A 78 -0.38 -19.58 0.35
N ASP A 79 0.68 -20.33 0.05
CA ASP A 79 0.69 -21.78 0.14
C ASP A 79 1.16 -22.29 1.51
N ALA A 80 1.02 -23.59 1.74
CA ALA A 80 1.41 -24.20 2.99
C ALA A 80 2.92 -24.10 3.24
N LYS A 81 3.75 -24.09 2.19
CA LYS A 81 5.19 -23.96 2.30
C LYS A 81 5.60 -22.59 2.84
N LEU A 82 5.02 -21.51 2.31
CA LEU A 82 5.27 -20.17 2.81
C LEU A 82 4.82 -20.05 4.26
N LEU A 83 3.62 -20.52 4.59
CA LEU A 83 3.06 -20.42 5.94
C LEU A 83 3.80 -21.28 6.97
N SER A 84 4.59 -22.27 6.53
CA SER A 84 5.40 -23.13 7.42
C SER A 84 6.64 -22.45 8.01
N HIS A 85 7.02 -21.28 7.50
CA HIS A 85 8.13 -20.52 8.06
C HIS A 85 7.79 -20.01 9.46
N ASP A 86 8.78 -19.98 10.37
CA ASP A 86 8.60 -19.55 11.74
C ASP A 86 8.27 -18.05 11.83
N ILE A 87 8.89 -17.25 10.97
CA ILE A 87 8.71 -15.80 10.89
C ILE A 87 8.36 -15.44 9.46
N ILE A 88 7.29 -14.66 9.31
CA ILE A 88 6.86 -14.08 8.03
C ILE A 88 6.64 -12.60 8.25
N ASP A 89 7.49 -11.80 7.62
CA ASP A 89 7.38 -10.34 7.62
C ASP A 89 6.80 -9.84 6.31
N ILE A 90 6.04 -8.76 6.40
CA ILE A 90 5.74 -7.92 5.25
C ILE A 90 6.61 -6.67 5.31
N GLU A 91 7.17 -6.27 4.16
CA GLU A 91 8.06 -5.12 4.06
C GLU A 91 7.63 -4.19 2.94
N PHE A 92 7.63 -2.89 3.25
CA PHE A 92 7.39 -1.81 2.31
C PHE A 92 8.61 -0.91 2.27
N ASP A 93 9.23 -0.75 1.10
CA ASP A 93 10.41 0.11 0.92
C ASP A 93 10.08 1.59 1.09
N GLY A 94 8.83 1.96 0.88
CA GLY A 94 8.30 3.29 1.13
C GLY A 94 6.81 3.37 0.84
N ILE A 95 6.11 4.17 1.61
CA ILE A 95 4.70 4.52 1.40
C ILE A 95 4.58 6.04 1.54
N ASP A 96 4.06 6.70 0.53
CA ASP A 96 3.92 8.16 0.50
C ASP A 96 2.46 8.57 0.75
N THR A 97 2.11 9.04 1.94
CA THR A 97 2.89 9.22 3.16
C THR A 97 2.09 8.71 4.34
N TYR A 98 0.87 9.25 4.54
CA TYR A 98 -0.02 8.87 5.65
C TYR A 98 -0.91 7.74 5.19
N ALA A 99 -0.61 6.54 5.64
CA ALA A 99 -1.37 5.37 5.22
C ALA A 99 -1.72 4.45 6.40
N GLU A 100 -2.85 3.78 6.25
CA GLU A 100 -3.24 2.63 7.05
C GLU A 100 -3.13 1.38 6.20
N VAL A 101 -2.34 0.42 6.64
CA VAL A 101 -2.16 -0.86 5.97
C VAL A 101 -2.93 -1.94 6.70
N LYS A 102 -3.75 -2.68 5.96
CA LYS A 102 -4.57 -3.78 6.49
C LYS A 102 -4.24 -5.09 5.78
N LEU A 103 -4.13 -6.15 6.54
CA LEU A 103 -4.03 -7.51 6.03
C LEU A 103 -5.27 -8.29 6.47
N ASN A 104 -6.03 -8.80 5.50
CA ASN A 104 -7.30 -9.48 5.74
C ASN A 104 -8.26 -8.69 6.67
N GLY A 105 -8.30 -7.36 6.49
CA GLY A 105 -9.13 -6.45 7.26
C GLY A 105 -8.57 -5.99 8.61
N THR A 106 -7.43 -6.55 9.05
CA THR A 106 -6.78 -6.16 10.30
C THR A 106 -5.66 -5.15 10.03
N THR A 107 -5.69 -4.01 10.73
CA THR A 107 -4.64 -3.00 10.64
C THR A 107 -3.31 -3.54 11.16
N ILE A 108 -2.27 -3.48 10.34
CA ILE A 108 -0.92 -3.95 10.65
C ILE A 108 0.09 -2.81 10.77
N LEU A 109 -0.13 -1.70 10.08
CA LEU A 109 0.75 -0.53 10.07
C LEU A 109 -0.04 0.75 9.91
N ASN A 110 0.45 1.82 10.56
CA ASN A 110 0.10 3.20 10.25
C ASN A 110 1.40 3.94 9.91
N THR A 111 1.47 4.53 8.73
CA THR A 111 2.69 5.18 8.22
C THR A 111 2.57 6.70 8.25
N ASP A 112 3.69 7.37 8.42
CA ASP A 112 3.79 8.83 8.48
C ASP A 112 5.07 9.39 7.85
N ASN A 113 5.87 8.53 7.22
CA ASN A 113 7.16 8.90 6.64
C ASN A 113 7.43 8.10 5.35
N MET A 114 7.52 8.80 4.23
CA MET A 114 7.74 8.20 2.92
C MET A 114 9.18 7.66 2.70
N PHE A 115 10.12 8.10 3.52
CA PHE A 115 11.53 7.71 3.38
C PHE A 115 11.93 6.52 4.27
N LYS A 116 10.99 5.99 5.03
CA LYS A 116 11.21 4.88 5.93
C LYS A 116 10.78 3.57 5.30
N THR A 117 11.59 2.52 5.47
CA THR A 117 11.17 1.13 5.23
C THR A 117 10.32 0.67 6.41
N TRP A 118 9.14 0.17 6.10
CA TRP A 118 8.19 -0.34 7.09
C TRP A 118 8.18 -1.87 7.04
N LYS A 119 8.33 -2.49 8.19
CA LYS A 119 8.37 -3.94 8.32
C LYS A 119 7.57 -4.39 9.54
N THR A 120 6.78 -5.43 9.38
CA THR A 120 6.01 -6.01 10.50
C THR A 120 5.79 -7.51 10.30
N GLU A 121 5.76 -8.25 11.39
CA GLU A 121 5.44 -9.68 11.36
C GLU A 121 3.95 -9.88 11.15
N VAL A 122 3.59 -10.81 10.24
CA VAL A 122 2.20 -11.02 9.81
C VAL A 122 1.76 -12.48 9.81
N LYS A 123 2.61 -13.40 10.24
CA LYS A 123 2.32 -14.84 10.15
C LYS A 123 0.95 -15.22 10.71
N GLU A 124 0.59 -14.69 11.89
CA GLU A 124 -0.65 -15.01 12.58
C GLU A 124 -1.91 -14.51 11.85
N LEU A 125 -1.76 -13.55 10.93
CA LEU A 125 -2.85 -12.97 10.15
C LEU A 125 -3.01 -13.62 8.77
N LEU A 126 -2.00 -14.36 8.32
CA LEU A 126 -2.01 -15.06 7.03
C LEU A 126 -2.78 -16.36 7.14
N LYS A 127 -3.44 -16.72 6.05
CA LYS A 127 -4.10 -18.01 5.86
C LYS A 127 -3.62 -18.68 4.58
N ILE A 128 -3.70 -20.01 4.52
CA ILE A 128 -3.50 -20.74 3.26
C ILE A 128 -4.61 -20.35 2.29
N GLY A 129 -4.23 -20.06 1.04
CA GLY A 129 -5.14 -19.61 0.02
C GLY A 129 -5.05 -18.10 -0.21
N GLU A 130 -6.17 -17.49 -0.57
CA GLU A 130 -6.22 -16.06 -0.87
C GLU A 130 -6.19 -15.20 0.39
N ASN A 131 -5.30 -14.20 0.36
CA ASN A 131 -5.20 -13.14 1.35
C ASN A 131 -5.36 -11.78 0.63
N THR A 132 -5.77 -10.76 1.34
CA THR A 132 -5.95 -9.42 0.78
C THR A 132 -5.13 -8.40 1.56
N LEU A 133 -4.28 -7.67 0.84
CA LEU A 133 -3.54 -6.53 1.36
C LEU A 133 -4.19 -5.24 0.88
N THR A 134 -4.46 -4.32 1.80
CA THR A 134 -5.09 -3.04 1.53
C THR A 134 -4.22 -1.92 2.09
N VAL A 135 -3.95 -0.90 1.28
CA VAL A 135 -3.22 0.30 1.69
C VAL A 135 -4.11 1.51 1.42
N GLU A 136 -4.59 2.13 2.48
CA GLU A 136 -5.39 3.35 2.42
C GLU A 136 -4.49 4.56 2.62
N ILE A 137 -4.33 5.39 1.58
CA ILE A 137 -3.49 6.59 1.62
C ILE A 137 -4.36 7.81 1.79
N ALA A 138 -4.20 8.48 2.93
CA ALA A 138 -4.92 9.71 3.24
C ALA A 138 -4.33 10.92 2.50
N PRO A 139 -5.12 12.00 2.31
CA PRO A 139 -4.62 13.23 1.75
C PRO A 139 -3.43 13.80 2.53
N ALA A 140 -2.39 14.23 1.82
CA ALA A 140 -1.22 14.90 2.41
C ALA A 140 -1.48 16.38 2.79
N THR A 141 -2.66 16.91 2.48
CA THR A 141 -3.03 18.29 2.79
C THR A 141 -3.08 18.50 4.31
N PRO A 142 -2.44 19.56 4.83
CA PRO A 142 -2.58 19.92 6.23
C PRO A 142 -4.07 20.11 6.52
N THR A 143 -4.61 19.34 7.43
CA THR A 143 -5.88 19.68 8.04
C THR A 143 -5.67 20.99 8.78
N ASN A 144 -6.64 21.88 8.76
CA ASN A 144 -6.58 23.15 9.52
C ASN A 144 -6.59 22.90 11.05
N ASN A 145 -6.30 21.69 11.47
CA ASN A 145 -6.21 21.31 12.88
C ASN A 145 -4.76 21.55 13.37
N PRO A 146 -4.55 22.52 14.32
CA PRO A 146 -3.23 22.83 14.84
C PRO A 146 -2.48 21.64 15.46
N ASP A 147 -3.20 20.64 15.97
CA ASP A 147 -2.61 19.47 16.61
C ASP A 147 -2.10 18.45 15.61
N GLU A 148 -2.69 18.39 14.40
CA GLU A 148 -2.20 17.55 13.30
C GLU A 148 -1.00 18.19 12.58
N ILE A 149 -0.96 19.54 12.51
CA ILE A 149 0.18 20.27 11.96
C ILE A 149 1.45 20.03 12.81
N LYS A 150 1.31 19.87 14.12
CA LYS A 150 2.45 19.56 15.01
C LYS A 150 3.01 18.15 14.80
N LYS A 151 2.16 17.17 14.44
CA LYS A 151 2.60 15.80 14.15
C LYS A 151 3.29 15.67 12.79
N ALA A 152 3.03 16.55 11.85
CA ALA A 152 3.63 16.54 10.51
C ALA A 152 5.03 17.20 10.44
N ARG A 153 5.58 17.70 11.55
CA ARG A 153 6.85 18.46 11.60
C ARG A 153 8.04 17.73 12.22
N TYR A 154 7.90 16.43 12.57
CA TYR A 154 8.99 15.68 13.17
C TYR A 154 9.17 14.32 12.52
#